data_cc15abc306e15227787b246e4ddd9d92
#
_entry.id   cc15abc306e15227787b246e4ddd9d92
#
_cell.length_a   1.000
_cell.length_b   1.000
_cell.length_c   1.000
_cell.angle_alpha   90.00
_cell.angle_beta   90.00
_cell.angle_gamma   90.00
#
_symmetry.space_group_name_H-M   'P 1'
#
loop_
_entity.id
_entity.type
_entity.pdbx_description
1 polymer ?
#
loop_
_entity_poly.entity_id
_entity_poly.type
_entity_poly.pdbx_seq_one_letter_code
_entity_poly.pdbx_strand_id
1 'polypeptide(L)'
;MLSLRFEDFFSDFGIKVNGAEVDGLYRQTLNESAFLLDGVMDLLNGLKNHYELHIVTNGVAETQYKRLAAAGLDKLFQGIYVSEESGYQKPQQEYFDYCFEKMGRNDVENMLIIGDSLTSDIRGGNNAGIDTLWYNPHHQENTAGVHVDYETDTLEKIGEMLS
;
A
#
# COMPACT_ATOMS: atom_id res chain seq x y z
N MET A 1 -3.30 15.18 -15.21
CA MET A 1 -2.17 14.24 -15.33
C MET A 1 -2.59 12.76 -15.34
N LEU A 2 -3.55 12.31 -14.54
CA LEU A 2 -3.99 10.88 -14.50
C LEU A 2 -4.74 10.43 -15.77
N SER A 3 -5.46 11.31 -16.44
CA SER A 3 -6.19 11.00 -17.68
C SER A 3 -5.27 10.74 -18.88
N LEU A 4 -4.11 11.40 -18.95
CA LEU A 4 -3.15 11.22 -20.04
C LEU A 4 -2.60 9.80 -20.14
N ARG A 5 -2.45 9.09 -19.03
CA ARG A 5 -1.93 7.71 -19.01
C ARG A 5 -2.75 6.75 -19.89
N PHE A 6 -4.06 6.95 -19.94
CA PHE A 6 -4.93 6.10 -20.77
C PHE A 6 -4.87 6.51 -22.24
N GLU A 7 -4.75 7.80 -22.54
CA GLU A 7 -4.54 8.28 -23.90
C GLU A 7 -3.22 7.75 -24.46
N ASP A 8 -2.14 7.85 -23.71
CA ASP A 8 -0.83 7.33 -24.07
C ASP A 8 -0.88 5.81 -24.27
N PHE A 9 -1.41 5.06 -23.29
CA PHE A 9 -1.51 3.60 -23.36
C PHE A 9 -2.30 3.13 -24.60
N PHE A 10 -3.47 3.69 -24.87
CA PHE A 10 -4.29 3.28 -26.02
C PHE A 10 -3.71 3.77 -27.34
N SER A 11 -2.95 4.88 -27.32
CA SER A 11 -2.24 5.37 -28.50
C SER A 11 -1.22 4.38 -29.06
N ASP A 12 -0.54 3.65 -28.17
CA ASP A 12 0.42 2.59 -28.56
C ASP A 12 -0.25 1.46 -29.37
N PHE A 13 -1.55 1.31 -29.23
CA PHE A 13 -2.37 0.36 -29.99
C PHE A 13 -3.14 1.01 -31.16
N GLY A 14 -2.88 2.29 -31.45
CA GLY A 14 -3.58 3.05 -32.49
C GLY A 14 -5.04 3.38 -32.17
N ILE A 15 -5.45 3.27 -30.90
CA ILE A 15 -6.82 3.51 -30.43
C ILE A 15 -6.90 4.92 -29.81
N LYS A 16 -7.85 5.74 -30.30
CA LYS A 16 -8.13 7.03 -29.71
C LYS A 16 -9.22 6.91 -28.64
N VAL A 17 -8.95 7.35 -27.43
CA VAL A 17 -9.89 7.37 -26.31
C VAL A 17 -9.96 8.77 -25.70
N ASN A 18 -11.05 9.04 -25.00
CA ASN A 18 -11.14 10.15 -24.06
C ASN A 18 -10.52 9.67 -22.73
N GLY A 19 -9.31 10.08 -22.42
CA GLY A 19 -8.59 9.62 -21.23
C GLY A 19 -9.32 9.94 -19.91
N ALA A 20 -10.05 11.06 -19.86
CA ALA A 20 -10.83 11.42 -18.67
C ALA A 20 -12.05 10.48 -18.47
N GLU A 21 -12.71 10.07 -19.55
CA GLU A 21 -13.81 9.11 -19.49
C GLU A 21 -13.34 7.73 -19.05
N VAL A 22 -12.24 7.25 -19.64
CA VAL A 22 -11.63 5.96 -19.27
C VAL A 22 -11.15 5.98 -17.81
N ASP A 23 -10.53 7.07 -17.35
CA ASP A 23 -10.12 7.21 -15.95
C ASP A 23 -11.32 7.21 -15.00
N GLY A 24 -12.42 7.86 -15.39
CA GLY A 24 -13.68 7.83 -14.63
C GLY A 24 -14.26 6.43 -14.47
N LEU A 25 -14.36 5.68 -15.57
CA LEU A 25 -14.83 4.29 -15.55
C LEU A 25 -13.90 3.38 -14.74
N TYR A 26 -12.58 3.53 -14.91
CA TYR A 26 -11.59 2.78 -14.16
C TYR A 26 -11.72 3.01 -12.64
N ARG A 27 -11.85 4.27 -12.22
CA ARG A 27 -12.04 4.61 -10.81
C ARG A 27 -13.36 4.09 -10.25
N GLN A 28 -14.46 4.19 -11.04
CA GLN A 28 -15.73 3.64 -10.64
C GLN A 28 -15.62 2.13 -10.39
N THR A 29 -15.03 1.38 -11.32
CA THR A 29 -14.79 -0.05 -11.16
C THR A 29 -13.95 -0.36 -9.93
N LEU A 30 -12.87 0.40 -9.68
CA LEU A 30 -12.04 0.23 -8.49
C LEU A 30 -12.82 0.50 -7.19
N ASN A 31 -13.70 1.52 -7.18
CA ASN A 31 -14.50 1.86 -6.01
C ASN A 31 -15.56 0.80 -5.68
N GLU A 32 -16.06 0.10 -6.70
CA GLU A 32 -17.07 -0.96 -6.56
C GLU A 32 -16.46 -2.34 -6.27
N SER A 33 -15.13 -2.47 -6.43
CA SER A 33 -14.40 -3.75 -6.31
C SER A 33 -13.48 -3.73 -5.11
N ALA A 34 -13.82 -4.48 -4.08
CA ALA A 34 -12.97 -4.69 -2.90
C ALA A 34 -12.81 -6.20 -2.67
N PHE A 35 -11.87 -6.81 -3.39
CA PHE A 35 -11.53 -8.20 -3.18
C PHE A 35 -10.39 -8.30 -2.17
N LEU A 36 -10.64 -9.03 -1.09
CA LEU A 36 -9.63 -9.33 -0.10
C LEU A 36 -8.88 -10.61 -0.49
N LEU A 37 -7.61 -10.66 -0.15
CA LEU A 37 -6.87 -11.92 -0.20
C LEU A 37 -7.43 -12.88 0.86
N ASP A 38 -7.45 -14.17 0.53
CA ASP A 38 -7.89 -15.20 1.47
C ASP A 38 -7.03 -15.16 2.75
N GLY A 39 -7.67 -15.21 3.91
CA GLY A 39 -7.00 -15.17 5.20
C GLY A 39 -6.60 -13.79 5.74
N VAL A 40 -6.74 -12.70 4.95
CA VAL A 40 -6.33 -11.36 5.40
C VAL A 40 -7.11 -10.90 6.63
N MET A 41 -8.40 -11.21 6.71
CA MET A 41 -9.24 -10.81 7.87
C MET A 41 -8.82 -11.54 9.15
N ASP A 42 -8.44 -12.81 9.05
CA ASP A 42 -7.96 -13.59 10.18
C ASP A 42 -6.63 -13.05 10.68
N LEU A 43 -5.70 -12.76 9.76
CA LEU A 43 -4.42 -12.11 10.06
C LEU A 43 -4.62 -10.78 10.78
N LEU A 44 -5.39 -9.85 10.21
CA LEU A 44 -5.60 -8.53 10.80
C LEU A 44 -6.31 -8.60 12.15
N ASN A 45 -7.28 -9.51 12.32
CA ASN A 45 -7.95 -9.73 13.61
C ASN A 45 -7.01 -10.31 14.67
N GLY A 46 -6.04 -11.12 14.29
CA GLY A 46 -4.97 -11.59 15.17
C GLY A 46 -4.05 -10.43 15.59
N LEU A 47 -3.56 -9.68 14.63
CA LEU A 47 -2.56 -8.64 14.87
C LEU A 47 -3.08 -7.44 15.66
N LYS A 48 -4.32 -6.99 15.44
CA LYS A 48 -4.88 -5.77 16.07
C LYS A 48 -4.92 -5.78 17.61
N ASN A 49 -4.80 -6.95 18.23
CA ASN A 49 -4.78 -7.08 19.68
C ASN A 49 -3.38 -6.90 20.28
N HIS A 50 -2.33 -6.95 19.45
CA HIS A 50 -0.93 -6.90 19.84
C HIS A 50 -0.20 -5.71 19.24
N TYR A 51 -0.70 -5.18 18.11
CA TYR A 51 -0.07 -4.13 17.32
C TYR A 51 -1.05 -3.00 16.99
N GLU A 52 -0.53 -1.81 16.87
CA GLU A 52 -1.21 -0.70 16.20
C GLU A 52 -1.07 -0.88 14.68
N LEU A 53 -2.21 -0.98 14.00
CA LEU A 53 -2.24 -1.21 12.55
C LEU A 53 -2.51 0.08 11.80
N HIS A 54 -1.68 0.39 10.82
CA HIS A 54 -1.79 1.56 9.98
C HIS A 54 -1.72 1.20 8.51
N ILE A 55 -2.40 1.95 7.65
CA ILE A 55 -2.28 1.84 6.20
C ILE A 55 -1.47 3.00 5.67
N VAL A 56 -0.44 2.69 4.87
CA VAL A 56 0.33 3.65 4.08
C VAL A 56 0.18 3.30 2.61
N THR A 57 -0.42 4.19 1.80
CA THR A 57 -0.80 3.85 0.42
C THR A 57 -0.55 4.98 -0.57
N ASN A 58 0.01 4.62 -1.73
CA ASN A 58 0.07 5.53 -2.88
C ASN A 58 -1.29 5.51 -3.59
N GLY A 59 -1.85 6.68 -3.89
CA GLY A 59 -3.09 6.77 -4.65
C GLY A 59 -3.91 8.02 -4.39
N VAL A 60 -5.14 7.99 -4.86
CA VAL A 60 -6.15 9.04 -4.70
C VAL A 60 -6.98 8.76 -3.46
N ALA A 61 -7.08 9.71 -2.57
CA ALA A 61 -7.69 9.55 -1.25
C ALA A 61 -9.13 9.03 -1.32
N GLU A 62 -9.97 9.63 -2.16
CA GLU A 62 -11.36 9.20 -2.34
C GLU A 62 -11.46 7.72 -2.72
N THR A 63 -10.61 7.26 -3.65
CA THR A 63 -10.61 5.86 -4.11
C THR A 63 -10.14 4.92 -3.00
N GLN A 64 -9.07 5.26 -2.28
CA GLN A 64 -8.55 4.41 -1.22
C GLN A 64 -9.53 4.27 -0.06
N TYR A 65 -10.12 5.36 0.40
CA TYR A 65 -11.12 5.31 1.47
C TYR A 65 -12.37 4.51 1.08
N LYS A 66 -12.89 4.69 -0.14
CA LYS A 66 -14.03 3.90 -0.62
C LYS A 66 -13.73 2.40 -0.69
N ARG A 67 -12.56 2.03 -1.19
CA ARG A 67 -12.14 0.61 -1.25
C ARG A 67 -11.99 0.00 0.12
N LEU A 68 -11.36 0.71 1.07
CA LEU A 68 -11.20 0.23 2.44
C LEU A 68 -12.54 0.06 3.15
N ALA A 69 -13.45 1.02 2.98
CA ALA A 69 -14.79 0.94 3.54
C ALA A 69 -15.61 -0.22 2.91
N ALA A 70 -15.55 -0.39 1.59
CA ALA A 70 -16.21 -1.51 0.90
C ALA A 70 -15.67 -2.87 1.33
N ALA A 71 -14.37 -2.95 1.68
CA ALA A 71 -13.74 -4.15 2.21
C ALA A 71 -13.99 -4.36 3.71
N GLY A 72 -14.60 -3.40 4.42
CA GLY A 72 -14.77 -3.44 5.87
C GLY A 72 -13.47 -3.29 6.66
N LEU A 73 -12.42 -2.76 6.04
CA LEU A 73 -11.10 -2.59 6.64
C LEU A 73 -10.91 -1.26 7.37
N ASP A 74 -11.71 -0.25 7.05
CA ASP A 74 -11.59 1.12 7.56
C ASP A 74 -11.60 1.23 9.09
N LYS A 75 -12.21 0.24 9.78
CA LYS A 75 -12.33 0.19 11.25
C LYS A 75 -11.27 -0.66 11.95
N LEU A 76 -10.42 -1.33 11.19
CA LEU A 76 -9.36 -2.18 11.75
C LEU A 76 -8.05 -1.43 11.98
N PHE A 77 -7.88 -0.29 11.33
CA PHE A 77 -6.66 0.50 11.34
C PHE A 77 -6.84 1.77 12.16
N GLN A 78 -5.84 2.11 12.97
CA GLN A 78 -5.78 3.34 13.75
C GLN A 78 -5.53 4.57 12.88
N GLY A 79 -4.84 4.40 11.75
CA GLY A 79 -4.59 5.47 10.78
C GLY A 79 -4.52 4.95 9.35
N ILE A 80 -4.98 5.79 8.43
CA ILE A 80 -4.90 5.55 6.98
C ILE A 80 -4.25 6.80 6.38
N TYR A 81 -3.10 6.61 5.74
CA TYR A 81 -2.30 7.71 5.19
C TYR A 81 -2.19 7.54 3.68
N VAL A 82 -2.76 8.47 2.95
CA VAL A 82 -2.80 8.45 1.49
C VAL A 82 -1.85 9.49 0.92
N SER A 83 -1.05 9.10 -0.06
CA SER A 83 -0.02 9.97 -0.65
C SER A 83 -0.56 11.28 -1.22
N GLU A 84 -1.78 11.30 -1.75
CA GLU A 84 -2.41 12.53 -2.25
C GLU A 84 -2.57 13.59 -1.16
N GLU A 85 -2.82 13.19 0.09
CA GLU A 85 -3.02 14.11 1.21
C GLU A 85 -1.73 14.73 1.71
N SER A 86 -0.61 14.04 1.58
CA SER A 86 0.72 14.53 1.97
C SER A 86 1.39 15.35 0.87
N GLY A 87 1.00 15.13 -0.40
CA GLY A 87 1.72 15.63 -1.56
C GLY A 87 2.99 14.86 -1.92
N TYR A 88 3.33 13.84 -1.13
CA TYR A 88 4.47 12.94 -1.31
C TYR A 88 3.99 11.49 -1.44
N GLN A 89 4.84 10.61 -1.95
CA GLN A 89 4.48 9.19 -2.13
C GLN A 89 5.65 8.27 -1.77
N LYS A 90 5.34 7.02 -1.40
CA LYS A 90 6.37 5.99 -1.24
C LYS A 90 7.19 5.87 -2.53
N PRO A 91 8.51 5.79 -2.49
CA PRO A 91 9.40 5.59 -1.33
C PRO A 91 10.01 6.88 -0.75
N GLN A 92 9.45 8.06 -1.01
CA GLN A 92 9.99 9.36 -0.55
C GLN A 92 9.99 9.43 0.98
N GLN A 93 11.09 9.92 1.57
CA GLN A 93 11.22 10.09 3.01
C GLN A 93 10.13 11.02 3.57
N GLU A 94 9.82 12.10 2.87
CA GLU A 94 8.83 13.11 3.26
C GLU A 94 7.43 12.52 3.44
N TYR A 95 7.11 11.44 2.73
CA TYR A 95 5.86 10.73 2.92
C TYR A 95 5.82 10.00 4.26
N PHE A 96 6.92 9.36 4.66
CA PHE A 96 7.01 8.68 5.96
C PHE A 96 7.09 9.68 7.10
N ASP A 97 7.78 10.80 6.93
CA ASP A 97 7.79 11.90 7.92
C ASP A 97 6.37 12.41 8.19
N TYR A 98 5.58 12.60 7.14
CA TYR A 98 4.15 12.93 7.25
C TYR A 98 3.37 11.84 8.02
N CYS A 99 3.60 10.56 7.70
CA CYS A 99 2.92 9.46 8.39
C CYS A 99 3.27 9.46 9.88
N PHE A 100 4.55 9.58 10.24
CA PHE A 100 5.01 9.59 11.64
C PHE A 100 4.47 10.80 12.42
N GLU A 101 4.44 11.98 11.80
CA GLU A 101 3.80 13.16 12.39
C GLU A 101 2.31 12.91 12.70
N LYS A 102 1.57 12.32 11.76
CA LYS A 102 0.16 12.00 11.95
C LYS A 102 -0.10 10.90 12.96
N MET A 103 0.80 9.91 13.07
CA MET A 103 0.76 8.88 14.11
C MET A 103 1.09 9.46 15.50
N GLY A 104 1.82 10.58 15.55
CA GLY A 104 2.41 11.11 16.80
C GLY A 104 3.51 10.21 17.35
N ARG A 105 4.19 9.45 16.48
CA ARG A 105 5.24 8.48 16.82
C ARG A 105 6.44 8.64 15.91
N ASN A 106 7.63 8.38 16.48
CA ASN A 106 8.90 8.39 15.75
C ASN A 106 9.88 7.31 16.25
N ASP A 107 9.37 6.32 16.98
CA ASP A 107 10.12 5.19 17.51
C ASP A 107 10.26 4.10 16.43
N VAL A 108 11.04 4.43 15.39
CA VAL A 108 11.22 3.63 14.17
C VAL A 108 11.68 2.20 14.43
N GLU A 109 12.40 1.96 15.52
CA GLU A 109 12.86 0.64 15.97
C GLU A 109 11.70 -0.31 16.40
N ASN A 110 10.51 0.22 16.58
CA ASN A 110 9.29 -0.53 16.91
C ASN A 110 8.29 -0.55 15.76
N MET A 111 8.72 -0.22 14.55
CA MET A 111 7.87 -0.17 13.37
C MET A 111 8.30 -1.18 12.31
N LEU A 112 7.32 -1.79 11.68
CA LEU A 112 7.50 -2.70 10.56
C LEU A 112 6.59 -2.28 9.42
N ILE A 113 7.14 -2.13 8.20
CA ILE A 113 6.33 -2.03 6.99
C ILE A 113 6.19 -3.40 6.33
N ILE A 114 4.97 -3.76 5.99
CA ILE A 114 4.65 -4.97 5.23
C ILE A 114 4.10 -4.54 3.87
N GLY A 115 4.73 -4.99 2.79
CA GLY A 115 4.29 -4.65 1.45
C GLY A 115 4.84 -5.58 0.38
N ASP A 116 4.27 -5.50 -0.81
CA ASP A 116 4.62 -6.33 -1.96
C ASP A 116 5.59 -5.65 -2.94
N SER A 117 5.71 -4.32 -2.86
CA SER A 117 6.53 -3.55 -3.79
C SER A 117 7.93 -3.27 -3.25
N LEU A 118 8.95 -3.87 -3.87
CA LEU A 118 10.37 -3.58 -3.57
C LEU A 118 10.73 -2.10 -3.76
N THR A 119 10.14 -1.45 -4.77
CA THR A 119 10.50 -0.08 -5.16
C THR A 119 9.72 1.00 -4.42
N SER A 120 8.61 0.68 -3.79
CA SER A 120 7.82 1.63 -3.01
C SER A 120 7.80 1.29 -1.52
N ASP A 121 7.36 0.09 -1.13
CA ASP A 121 7.20 -0.28 0.27
C ASP A 121 8.54 -0.57 0.93
N ILE A 122 9.29 -1.52 0.39
CA ILE A 122 10.55 -1.94 0.98
C ILE A 122 11.60 -0.83 0.91
N ARG A 123 11.77 -0.21 -0.25
CA ARG A 123 12.66 0.95 -0.37
C ARG A 123 12.22 2.10 0.52
N GLY A 124 10.91 2.31 0.67
CA GLY A 124 10.37 3.33 1.55
C GLY A 124 10.66 3.05 3.01
N GLY A 125 10.49 1.80 3.47
CA GLY A 125 10.89 1.36 4.82
C GLY A 125 12.37 1.57 5.07
N ASN A 126 13.23 1.16 4.12
CA ASN A 126 14.68 1.39 4.22
C ASN A 126 15.02 2.89 4.35
N ASN A 127 14.38 3.76 3.53
CA ASN A 127 14.59 5.20 3.60
C ASN A 127 14.14 5.78 4.95
N ALA A 128 13.03 5.27 5.49
CA ALA A 128 12.46 5.71 6.76
C ALA A 128 13.15 5.11 8.00
N GLY A 129 14.04 4.14 7.81
CA GLY A 129 14.78 3.47 8.90
C GLY A 129 13.91 2.53 9.74
N ILE A 130 12.82 1.99 9.17
CA ILE A 130 11.95 0.99 9.80
C ILE A 130 12.20 -0.39 9.20
N ASP A 131 11.95 -1.43 9.97
CA ASP A 131 12.06 -2.81 9.50
C ASP A 131 11.09 -3.09 8.35
N THR A 132 11.48 -4.02 7.48
CA THR A 132 10.74 -4.34 6.25
C THR A 132 10.38 -5.81 6.18
N LEU A 133 9.12 -6.12 5.84
CA LEU A 133 8.68 -7.45 5.48
C LEU A 133 8.13 -7.42 4.05
N TRP A 134 8.84 -8.11 3.16
CA TRP A 134 8.42 -8.24 1.78
C TRP A 134 7.44 -9.42 1.62
N TYR A 135 6.19 -9.11 1.27
CA TYR A 135 5.21 -10.12 0.88
C TYR A 135 5.42 -10.47 -0.59
N ASN A 136 5.98 -11.65 -0.84
CA ASN A 136 6.42 -12.11 -2.16
C ASN A 136 5.74 -13.43 -2.58
N PRO A 137 4.40 -13.45 -2.82
CA PRO A 137 3.66 -14.67 -3.15
C PRO A 137 4.04 -15.28 -4.51
N HIS A 138 4.75 -14.53 -5.33
CA HIS A 138 5.17 -14.97 -6.68
C HIS A 138 6.65 -15.33 -6.76
N HIS A 139 7.38 -15.36 -5.63
CA HIS A 139 8.81 -15.70 -5.57
C HIS A 139 9.66 -14.89 -6.56
N GLN A 140 9.39 -13.58 -6.64
CA GLN A 140 10.14 -12.67 -7.50
C GLN A 140 11.56 -12.48 -6.95
N GLU A 141 12.52 -12.26 -7.85
CA GLU A 141 13.87 -11.88 -7.46
C GLU A 141 13.93 -10.40 -7.02
N ASN A 142 14.75 -10.11 -6.03
CA ASN A 142 15.02 -8.73 -5.59
C ASN A 142 15.92 -8.02 -6.62
N THR A 143 15.37 -7.65 -7.76
CA THR A 143 16.08 -6.92 -8.82
C THR A 143 16.28 -5.44 -8.47
N ALA A 144 15.60 -4.92 -7.46
CA ALA A 144 15.72 -3.53 -7.02
C ALA A 144 16.97 -3.29 -6.14
N GLY A 145 17.61 -4.36 -5.64
CA GLY A 145 18.79 -4.28 -4.79
C GLY A 145 18.55 -3.54 -3.47
N VAL A 146 17.31 -3.58 -2.94
CA VAL A 146 16.95 -2.99 -1.65
C VAL A 146 17.18 -3.99 -0.52
N HIS A 147 17.44 -3.49 0.69
CA HIS A 147 17.51 -4.35 1.86
C HIS A 147 16.13 -4.88 2.22
N VAL A 148 16.02 -6.17 2.57
CA VAL A 148 14.80 -6.84 3.00
C VAL A 148 15.13 -7.54 4.32
N ASP A 149 14.50 -7.12 5.42
CA ASP A 149 14.75 -7.74 6.73
C ASP A 149 14.05 -9.09 6.82
N TYR A 150 12.82 -9.17 6.34
CA TYR A 150 12.02 -10.38 6.34
C TYR A 150 11.31 -10.55 4.99
N GLU A 151 11.15 -11.81 4.56
CA GLU A 151 10.41 -12.16 3.34
C GLU A 151 9.47 -13.33 3.62
N THR A 152 8.29 -13.27 3.04
CA THR A 152 7.32 -14.38 3.06
C THR A 152 6.43 -14.39 1.83
N ASP A 153 5.92 -15.58 1.50
CA ASP A 153 5.05 -15.84 0.36
C ASP A 153 3.57 -16.00 0.75
N THR A 154 3.26 -16.09 2.05
CA THR A 154 1.88 -16.27 2.52
C THR A 154 1.52 -15.36 3.68
N LEU A 155 0.21 -15.02 3.79
CA LEU A 155 -0.32 -14.24 4.92
C LEU A 155 -0.25 -15.00 6.25
N GLU A 156 -0.37 -16.34 6.20
CA GLU A 156 -0.26 -17.20 7.38
C GLU A 156 1.11 -17.06 8.06
N LYS A 157 2.19 -17.11 7.25
CA LYS A 157 3.55 -16.91 7.76
C LYS A 157 3.77 -15.53 8.36
N ILE A 158 3.10 -14.48 7.85
CA ILE A 158 3.14 -13.16 8.50
C ILE A 158 2.60 -13.27 9.92
N GLY A 159 1.46 -13.95 10.09
CA GLY A 159 0.86 -14.18 11.39
C GLY A 159 1.78 -14.96 12.34
N GLU A 160 2.44 -16.01 11.83
CA GLU A 160 3.40 -16.82 12.61
C GLU A 160 4.63 -16.01 13.05
N MET A 161 5.16 -15.14 12.18
CA MET A 161 6.34 -14.31 12.47
C MET A 161 6.05 -13.22 13.51
N LEU A 162 4.79 -12.79 13.62
CA LEU A 162 4.37 -11.69 14.49
C LEU A 162 3.56 -12.16 15.72
N SER A 163 3.59 -13.46 16.02
CA SER A 163 2.86 -14.08 17.15
C SER A 163 3.65 -14.05 18.45
#